data_af3abb6036e874a38258652c22a68a6e
#
_entry.id   af3abb6036e874a38258652c22a68a6e
#
_cell.length_a   1.000
_cell.length_b   1.000
_cell.length_c   1.000
_cell.angle_alpha   90.00
_cell.angle_beta   90.00
_cell.angle_gamma   90.00
#
_symmetry.space_group_name_H-M   'P 1'
#
loop_
_entity.id
_entity.type
_entity.pdbx_description
1 polymer ?
#
loop_
_entity_poly.entity_id
_entity_poly.type
_entity_poly.pdbx_seq_one_letter_code
_entity_poly.pdbx_strand_id
1 'polypeptide(L)'
;TVPLQQTASDILGLDYKEIRPKIKLGYGYSRDIVSELDNQKYVCIAIQATTQIKYWNCKDGWQKTVDYLNEKGYKVVCIDKHKTFGNGECWNTIPNGVIDKTSCSIEEAINLLSYADFHIGVSSGLSWISWSVGTPVLLVSSWSKSFAEFQSNCVRVHADDSDWSGSFNDIKVRLDSGNWNWNPYKECKTMEDWYDFEPITFDQVINGLNRIIKGEY
;
A
#
# COMPACT_ATOMS: atom_id res chain seq x y z
N THR A 1 18.48 -13.74 1.47
CA THR A 1 17.43 -12.71 1.47
C THR A 1 17.59 -11.82 0.25
N VAL A 2 16.69 -11.96 -0.70
CA VAL A 2 16.75 -11.29 -2.00
C VAL A 2 15.40 -10.66 -2.33
N PRO A 3 15.36 -9.61 -3.18
CA PRO A 3 14.11 -9.05 -3.71
C PRO A 3 13.24 -10.10 -4.41
N LEU A 4 11.91 -9.87 -4.43
CA LEU A 4 10.99 -10.79 -5.13
C LEU A 4 11.33 -10.96 -6.61
N GLN A 5 11.75 -9.89 -7.29
CA GLN A 5 12.18 -9.97 -8.68
C GLN A 5 13.48 -10.75 -8.86
N GLN A 6 14.39 -10.71 -7.90
CA GLN A 6 15.63 -11.48 -7.99
C GLN A 6 15.36 -12.99 -7.97
N THR A 7 14.40 -13.44 -7.16
CA THR A 7 14.01 -14.87 -7.16
C THR A 7 13.65 -15.37 -8.55
N ALA A 8 12.92 -14.57 -9.33
CA ALA A 8 12.59 -14.93 -10.72
C ALA A 8 13.83 -14.94 -11.64
N SER A 9 14.74 -13.98 -11.48
CA SER A 9 16.00 -13.93 -12.24
C SER A 9 16.87 -15.15 -11.94
N ASP A 10 16.99 -15.52 -10.67
CA ASP A 10 17.79 -16.67 -10.21
C ASP A 10 17.23 -18.00 -10.79
N ILE A 11 15.91 -18.17 -10.80
CA ILE A 11 15.24 -19.35 -11.40
C ILE A 11 15.56 -19.46 -12.90
N LEU A 12 15.64 -18.32 -13.58
CA LEU A 12 15.90 -18.26 -15.02
C LEU A 12 17.40 -18.23 -15.36
N GLY A 13 18.29 -18.21 -14.38
CA GLY A 13 19.73 -18.11 -14.58
C GLY A 13 20.17 -16.76 -15.17
N LEU A 14 19.46 -15.68 -14.85
CA LEU A 14 19.72 -14.33 -15.32
C LEU A 14 20.33 -13.47 -14.23
N ASP A 15 21.15 -12.49 -14.63
CA ASP A 15 21.62 -11.46 -13.70
C ASP A 15 20.46 -10.60 -13.21
N TYR A 16 20.42 -10.37 -11.89
CA TYR A 16 19.36 -9.55 -11.31
C TYR A 16 19.55 -8.07 -11.66
N LYS A 17 18.45 -7.50 -12.10
CA LYS A 17 18.25 -6.05 -12.21
C LYS A 17 16.80 -5.74 -11.89
N GLU A 18 16.55 -4.74 -11.04
CA GLU A 18 15.19 -4.25 -10.86
C GLU A 18 14.65 -3.71 -12.19
N ILE A 19 13.59 -4.31 -12.68
CA ILE A 19 12.94 -3.91 -13.93
C ILE A 19 11.50 -3.55 -13.63
N ARG A 20 11.15 -2.30 -13.90
CA ARG A 20 9.76 -1.84 -13.85
C ARG A 20 9.03 -2.35 -15.10
N PRO A 21 7.98 -3.17 -14.94
CA PRO A 21 7.13 -3.57 -16.05
C PRO A 21 6.52 -2.35 -16.74
N LYS A 22 6.33 -2.42 -18.04
CA LYS A 22 5.67 -1.36 -18.80
C LYS A 22 4.23 -1.79 -19.09
N ILE A 23 3.28 -1.11 -18.49
CA ILE A 23 1.88 -1.31 -18.82
C ILE A 23 1.54 -0.36 -19.96
N LYS A 24 1.08 -0.91 -21.10
CA LYS A 24 0.52 -0.10 -22.18
C LYS A 24 -0.85 0.38 -21.77
N LEU A 25 -1.00 1.69 -21.66
CA LEU A 25 -2.30 2.30 -21.48
C LEU A 25 -3.11 2.15 -22.77
N GLY A 26 -4.34 1.67 -22.67
CA GLY A 26 -5.26 1.51 -23.79
C GLY A 26 -5.79 2.86 -24.32
N TYR A 27 -6.51 2.82 -25.46
CA TYR A 27 -7.26 3.97 -25.92
C TYR A 27 -8.37 4.31 -24.91
N GLY A 28 -8.56 5.59 -24.61
CA GLY A 28 -9.59 6.07 -23.67
C GLY A 28 -9.09 6.29 -22.24
N TYR A 29 -7.82 6.05 -21.96
CA TYR A 29 -7.23 6.45 -20.68
C TYR A 29 -7.15 7.97 -20.61
N SER A 30 -7.78 8.54 -19.61
CA SER A 30 -7.90 9.99 -19.43
C SER A 30 -7.96 10.33 -17.95
N ARG A 31 -7.47 11.53 -17.61
CA ARG A 31 -7.63 12.09 -16.27
C ARG A 31 -9.09 12.37 -15.93
N ASP A 32 -9.92 12.57 -16.94
CA ASP A 32 -11.33 12.94 -16.79
C ASP A 32 -12.25 11.75 -16.44
N ILE A 33 -11.68 10.59 -16.17
CA ILE A 33 -12.45 9.39 -15.81
C ILE A 33 -13.27 9.57 -14.53
N VAL A 34 -12.89 10.53 -13.68
CA VAL A 34 -13.58 10.84 -12.42
C VAL A 34 -14.00 12.31 -12.47
N SER A 35 -15.28 12.56 -12.75
CA SER A 35 -15.85 13.91 -12.82
C SER A 35 -15.68 14.70 -11.52
N GLU A 36 -15.70 14.01 -10.39
CA GLU A 36 -15.54 14.59 -9.05
C GLU A 36 -14.14 15.20 -8.81
N LEU A 37 -13.16 14.91 -9.67
CA LEU A 37 -11.81 15.46 -9.55
C LEU A 37 -11.71 16.91 -10.06
N ASP A 38 -12.56 17.32 -10.97
CA ASP A 38 -12.63 18.70 -11.51
C ASP A 38 -11.23 19.31 -11.76
N ASN A 39 -10.37 18.56 -12.43
CA ASN A 39 -8.96 18.89 -12.69
C ASN A 39 -8.07 19.14 -11.45
N GLN A 40 -8.53 18.83 -10.25
CA GLN A 40 -7.76 18.98 -9.02
C GLN A 40 -6.66 17.91 -8.92
N LYS A 41 -5.60 18.24 -8.20
CA LYS A 41 -4.58 17.26 -7.82
C LYS A 41 -5.20 16.14 -7.01
N TYR A 42 -4.80 14.92 -7.28
CA TYR A 42 -5.30 13.79 -6.52
C TYR A 42 -4.25 12.71 -6.29
N VAL A 43 -4.50 11.93 -5.29
CA VAL A 43 -3.74 10.75 -4.93
C VAL A 43 -4.66 9.54 -4.86
N CYS A 44 -4.13 8.35 -5.17
CA CYS A 44 -4.86 7.12 -4.95
C CYS A 44 -4.45 6.48 -3.63
N ILE A 45 -5.40 5.91 -2.89
CA ILE A 45 -5.11 5.10 -1.72
C ILE A 45 -5.65 3.68 -1.89
N ALA A 46 -4.93 2.70 -1.33
CA ALA A 46 -5.38 1.32 -1.16
C ALA A 46 -4.94 0.82 0.22
N ILE A 47 -5.91 0.66 1.09
CA ILE A 47 -5.69 0.38 2.51
C ILE A 47 -5.82 -1.09 2.87
N GLN A 48 -6.30 -1.90 1.91
CA GLN A 48 -6.61 -3.31 2.11
C GLN A 48 -5.61 -4.23 1.39
N ALA A 49 -5.50 -5.43 1.91
CA ALA A 49 -4.79 -6.53 1.26
C ALA A 49 -5.53 -7.83 1.58
N THR A 50 -5.25 -8.90 0.84
CA THR A 50 -5.84 -10.22 1.09
C THR A 50 -5.53 -10.76 2.49
N THR A 51 -4.45 -10.30 3.09
CA THR A 51 -3.95 -10.74 4.38
C THR A 51 -3.88 -9.56 5.33
N GLN A 52 -4.58 -9.62 6.46
CA GLN A 52 -4.67 -8.54 7.43
C GLN A 52 -3.32 -8.19 8.09
N ILE A 53 -2.40 -9.12 8.15
CA ILE A 53 -1.01 -8.88 8.59
C ILE A 53 -0.31 -7.74 7.82
N LYS A 54 -0.81 -7.41 6.62
CA LYS A 54 -0.31 -6.31 5.80
C LYS A 54 -0.98 -4.97 6.10
N TYR A 55 -2.03 -4.96 6.89
CA TYR A 55 -2.74 -3.74 7.23
C TYR A 55 -1.87 -2.83 8.08
N TRP A 56 -2.00 -1.55 7.83
CA TRP A 56 -1.48 -0.56 8.76
C TRP A 56 -2.47 -0.40 9.91
N ASN A 57 -2.06 -0.80 11.10
CA ASN A 57 -2.91 -0.94 12.28
C ASN A 57 -2.92 0.30 13.20
N CYS A 58 -2.42 1.44 12.75
CA CYS A 58 -2.51 2.70 13.48
C CYS A 58 -3.97 3.14 13.62
N LYS A 59 -4.44 3.32 14.85
CA LYS A 59 -5.80 3.79 15.13
C LYS A 59 -6.06 5.14 14.48
N ASP A 60 -7.12 5.22 13.67
CA ASP A 60 -7.50 6.38 12.86
C ASP A 60 -6.41 6.86 11.88
N GLY A 61 -5.34 6.10 11.69
CA GLY A 61 -4.20 6.49 10.87
C GLY A 61 -4.59 6.82 9.44
N TRP A 62 -5.42 6.00 8.81
CA TRP A 62 -5.92 6.26 7.46
C TRP A 62 -6.83 7.48 7.39
N GLN A 63 -7.71 7.70 8.38
CA GLN A 63 -8.56 8.88 8.42
C GLN A 63 -7.71 10.16 8.55
N LYS A 64 -6.78 10.18 9.50
CA LYS A 64 -5.85 11.31 9.69
C LYS A 64 -5.00 11.57 8.43
N THR A 65 -4.63 10.50 7.69
CA THR A 65 -3.90 10.62 6.42
C THR A 65 -4.75 11.32 5.36
N VAL A 66 -6.02 10.94 5.23
CA VAL A 66 -6.97 11.58 4.28
C VAL A 66 -7.18 13.03 4.66
N ASP A 67 -7.41 13.32 5.93
CA ASP A 67 -7.62 14.69 6.42
C ASP A 67 -6.39 15.56 6.11
N TYR A 68 -5.18 15.07 6.39
CA TYR A 68 -3.93 15.75 6.07
C TYR A 68 -3.77 16.04 4.57
N LEU A 69 -4.10 15.08 3.70
CA LEU A 69 -4.02 15.25 2.26
C LEU A 69 -5.03 16.27 1.75
N ASN A 70 -6.25 16.25 2.27
CA ASN A 70 -7.29 17.23 1.95
C ASN A 70 -6.85 18.64 2.35
N GLU A 71 -6.23 18.82 3.53
CA GLU A 71 -5.64 20.10 3.98
C GLU A 71 -4.52 20.58 3.05
N LYS A 72 -3.78 19.65 2.42
CA LYS A 72 -2.75 19.96 1.42
C LYS A 72 -3.31 20.22 0.02
N GLY A 73 -4.63 20.19 -0.14
CA GLY A 73 -5.32 20.45 -1.40
C GLY A 73 -5.38 19.28 -2.37
N TYR A 74 -5.13 18.05 -1.91
CA TYR A 74 -5.32 16.85 -2.71
C TYR A 74 -6.73 16.31 -2.56
N LYS A 75 -7.31 15.81 -3.65
CA LYS A 75 -8.41 14.86 -3.58
C LYS A 75 -7.84 13.46 -3.33
N VAL A 76 -8.54 12.67 -2.53
CA VAL A 76 -8.12 11.31 -2.23
C VAL A 76 -9.10 10.33 -2.86
N VAL A 77 -8.61 9.44 -3.72
CA VAL A 77 -9.41 8.43 -4.41
C VAL A 77 -9.08 7.06 -3.82
N CYS A 78 -10.05 6.38 -3.27
CA CYS A 78 -9.88 5.02 -2.76
C CYS A 78 -10.22 3.99 -3.84
N ILE A 79 -9.24 3.15 -4.19
CA ILE A 79 -9.33 2.14 -5.26
C ILE A 79 -9.30 0.70 -4.75
N ASP A 80 -9.57 0.49 -3.49
CA ASP A 80 -9.69 -0.84 -2.91
C ASP A 80 -10.82 -1.66 -3.56
N LYS A 81 -10.79 -2.97 -3.36
CA LYS A 81 -11.84 -3.84 -3.89
C LYS A 81 -13.16 -3.69 -3.14
N HIS A 82 -13.13 -3.37 -1.86
CA HIS A 82 -14.30 -3.31 -0.99
C HIS A 82 -14.29 -2.05 -0.12
N LYS A 83 -15.47 -1.54 0.23
CA LYS A 83 -15.60 -0.44 1.22
C LYS A 83 -15.14 -0.88 2.60
N THR A 84 -15.46 -2.11 2.95
CA THR A 84 -15.04 -2.74 4.20
C THR A 84 -14.56 -4.15 3.88
N PHE A 85 -13.39 -4.50 4.37
CA PHE A 85 -12.80 -5.81 4.17
C PHE A 85 -12.03 -6.24 5.40
N GLY A 86 -12.13 -7.50 5.74
CA GLY A 86 -11.43 -8.07 6.87
C GLY A 86 -11.86 -9.51 7.14
N ASN A 87 -11.36 -10.05 8.25
CA ASN A 87 -11.70 -11.36 8.75
C ASN A 87 -11.52 -11.40 10.27
N GLY A 88 -12.35 -12.17 10.96
CA GLY A 88 -12.31 -12.23 12.43
C GLY A 88 -12.55 -10.85 13.04
N GLU A 89 -11.63 -10.41 13.91
CA GLU A 89 -11.72 -9.13 14.61
C GLU A 89 -10.99 -7.99 13.85
N CYS A 90 -10.32 -8.29 12.74
CA CYS A 90 -9.50 -7.31 12.03
C CYS A 90 -10.15 -6.86 10.73
N TRP A 91 -10.71 -5.66 10.74
CA TRP A 91 -11.42 -5.05 9.63
C TRP A 91 -10.87 -3.68 9.28
N ASN A 92 -10.79 -3.38 7.99
CA ASN A 92 -10.52 -2.04 7.48
C ASN A 92 -11.71 -1.52 6.69
N THR A 93 -12.14 -0.32 7.03
CA THR A 93 -13.17 0.43 6.29
C THR A 93 -12.51 1.66 5.67
N ILE A 94 -12.89 2.00 4.44
CA ILE A 94 -12.35 3.17 3.76
C ILE A 94 -12.64 4.44 4.57
N PRO A 95 -11.70 5.40 4.64
CA PRO A 95 -11.88 6.64 5.38
C PRO A 95 -13.00 7.50 4.81
N ASN A 96 -13.56 8.36 5.64
CA ASN A 96 -14.48 9.41 5.19
C ASN A 96 -13.71 10.47 4.36
N GLY A 97 -14.43 11.12 3.45
CA GLY A 97 -13.86 12.21 2.64
C GLY A 97 -13.05 11.74 1.44
N VAL A 98 -13.01 10.45 1.15
CA VAL A 98 -12.44 9.92 -0.10
C VAL A 98 -13.49 9.90 -1.21
N ILE A 99 -13.03 10.02 -2.45
CA ILE A 99 -13.80 9.63 -3.62
C ILE A 99 -13.78 8.11 -3.70
N ASP A 100 -14.94 7.50 -3.54
CA ASP A 100 -15.09 6.06 -3.49
C ASP A 100 -15.10 5.46 -4.90
N LYS A 101 -14.01 4.81 -5.25
CA LYS A 101 -13.87 3.99 -6.47
C LYS A 101 -13.60 2.52 -6.11
N THR A 102 -14.06 2.08 -4.94
CA THR A 102 -13.99 0.66 -4.58
C THR A 102 -14.75 -0.18 -5.61
N SER A 103 -14.27 -1.37 -5.85
CA SER A 103 -14.81 -2.29 -6.87
C SER A 103 -14.68 -1.82 -8.32
N CYS A 104 -13.90 -0.77 -8.61
CA CYS A 104 -13.56 -0.43 -9.98
C CYS A 104 -12.81 -1.57 -10.66
N SER A 105 -12.88 -1.65 -11.98
CA SER A 105 -12.12 -2.65 -12.73
C SER A 105 -10.61 -2.40 -12.61
N ILE A 106 -9.82 -3.41 -12.92
CA ILE A 106 -8.36 -3.26 -12.89
C ILE A 106 -7.89 -2.22 -13.93
N GLU A 107 -8.57 -2.12 -15.05
CA GLU A 107 -8.31 -1.12 -16.10
C GLU A 107 -8.61 0.28 -15.59
N GLU A 108 -9.71 0.48 -14.88
CA GLU A 108 -10.04 1.76 -14.24
C GLU A 108 -9.03 2.13 -13.15
N ALA A 109 -8.62 1.15 -12.33
CA ALA A 109 -7.58 1.36 -11.32
C ALA A 109 -6.23 1.76 -11.97
N ILE A 110 -5.83 1.11 -13.06
CA ILE A 110 -4.63 1.47 -13.84
C ILE A 110 -4.75 2.89 -14.37
N ASN A 111 -5.91 3.27 -14.92
CA ASN A 111 -6.14 4.62 -15.42
C ASN A 111 -6.03 5.65 -14.29
N LEU A 112 -6.73 5.44 -13.17
CA LEU A 112 -6.66 6.31 -12.00
C LEU A 112 -5.22 6.46 -11.47
N LEU A 113 -4.50 5.35 -11.35
CA LEU A 113 -3.11 5.37 -10.90
C LEU A 113 -2.19 6.12 -11.87
N SER A 114 -2.40 5.99 -13.18
CA SER A 114 -1.53 6.60 -14.20
C SER A 114 -1.53 8.13 -14.18
N TYR A 115 -2.56 8.76 -13.64
CA TYR A 115 -2.70 10.22 -13.55
C TYR A 115 -2.67 10.75 -12.12
N ALA A 116 -2.56 9.89 -11.12
CA ALA A 116 -2.39 10.32 -9.73
C ALA A 116 -1.00 10.94 -9.51
N ASP A 117 -0.93 11.95 -8.66
CA ASP A 117 0.37 12.54 -8.27
C ASP A 117 1.25 11.51 -7.55
N PHE A 118 0.64 10.66 -6.73
CA PHE A 118 1.25 9.48 -6.11
C PHE A 118 0.18 8.51 -5.58
N HIS A 119 0.62 7.33 -5.18
CA HIS A 119 -0.19 6.31 -4.54
C HIS A 119 0.28 6.06 -3.12
N ILE A 120 -0.65 5.86 -2.20
CA ILE A 120 -0.37 5.39 -0.85
C ILE A 120 -1.01 4.03 -0.68
N GLY A 121 -0.21 3.03 -0.35
CA GLY A 121 -0.75 1.69 -0.19
C GLY A 121 0.08 0.82 0.74
N VAL A 122 -0.50 -0.32 1.06
CA VAL A 122 0.19 -1.40 1.75
C VAL A 122 0.90 -2.32 0.75
N SER A 123 1.66 -3.30 1.22
CA SER A 123 2.30 -4.32 0.36
C SER A 123 1.24 -5.18 -0.35
N SER A 124 0.75 -4.68 -1.49
CA SER A 124 -0.34 -5.29 -2.26
C SER A 124 -0.13 -5.13 -3.77
N GLY A 125 -0.95 -5.81 -4.57
CA GLY A 125 -0.91 -5.73 -6.03
C GLY A 125 -1.12 -4.32 -6.58
N LEU A 126 -1.95 -3.49 -5.95
CA LEU A 126 -2.20 -2.11 -6.38
C LEU A 126 -0.95 -1.24 -6.26
N SER A 127 -0.12 -1.44 -5.24
CA SER A 127 1.17 -0.74 -5.11
C SER A 127 2.15 -1.15 -6.23
N TRP A 128 2.17 -2.43 -6.62
CA TRP A 128 2.95 -2.90 -7.76
C TRP A 128 2.44 -2.33 -9.09
N ILE A 129 1.13 -2.23 -9.27
CA ILE A 129 0.53 -1.61 -10.47
C ILE A 129 0.89 -0.13 -10.53
N SER A 130 0.77 0.61 -9.42
CA SER A 130 1.16 2.01 -9.35
C SER A 130 2.62 2.21 -9.77
N TRP A 131 3.52 1.44 -9.20
CA TRP A 131 4.92 1.46 -9.59
C TRP A 131 5.11 1.13 -11.08
N SER A 132 4.37 0.14 -11.61
CA SER A 132 4.47 -0.30 -13.01
C SER A 132 4.02 0.79 -14.01
N VAL A 133 3.03 1.60 -13.68
CA VAL A 133 2.59 2.72 -14.53
C VAL A 133 3.45 3.97 -14.35
N GLY A 134 4.38 3.96 -13.40
CA GLY A 134 5.32 5.06 -13.16
C GLY A 134 4.88 6.07 -12.13
N THR A 135 3.79 5.82 -11.44
CA THR A 135 3.30 6.68 -10.36
C THR A 135 4.10 6.41 -9.09
N PRO A 136 4.63 7.43 -8.42
CA PRO A 136 5.37 7.27 -7.17
C PRO A 136 4.52 6.59 -6.10
N VAL A 137 5.14 5.75 -5.28
CA VAL A 137 4.45 4.99 -4.24
C VAL A 137 4.97 5.36 -2.87
N LEU A 138 4.07 5.76 -1.98
CA LEU A 138 4.30 5.71 -0.54
C LEU A 138 3.84 4.35 -0.04
N LEU A 139 4.79 3.46 0.23
CA LEU A 139 4.51 2.10 0.67
C LEU A 139 4.58 1.99 2.19
N VAL A 140 3.44 1.80 2.82
CA VAL A 140 3.32 1.58 4.27
C VAL A 140 3.35 0.07 4.51
N SER A 141 4.47 -0.46 4.94
CA SER A 141 4.65 -1.91 5.07
C SER A 141 5.70 -2.28 6.11
N SER A 142 5.32 -3.10 7.06
CA SER A 142 6.24 -3.76 8.00
C SER A 142 6.28 -5.27 7.84
N TRP A 143 5.38 -5.85 7.06
CA TRP A 143 5.29 -7.30 6.86
C TRP A 143 6.47 -7.88 6.07
N SER A 144 6.96 -7.17 5.07
CA SER A 144 8.15 -7.53 4.29
C SER A 144 9.34 -6.66 4.65
N LYS A 145 10.55 -7.19 4.53
CA LYS A 145 11.77 -6.38 4.64
C LYS A 145 11.82 -5.37 3.50
N SER A 146 12.49 -4.25 3.72
CA SER A 146 12.57 -3.13 2.77
C SER A 146 13.10 -3.52 1.38
N PHE A 147 13.89 -4.55 1.28
CA PHE A 147 14.44 -5.05 0.01
C PHE A 147 13.46 -5.95 -0.78
N ALA A 148 12.35 -6.40 -0.19
CA ALA A 148 11.51 -7.44 -0.79
C ALA A 148 10.73 -6.95 -2.02
N GLU A 149 10.24 -5.73 -1.99
CA GLU A 149 9.52 -5.12 -3.11
C GLU A 149 10.44 -4.18 -3.92
N PHE A 150 9.87 -3.45 -4.87
CA PHE A 150 10.56 -2.46 -5.69
C PHE A 150 11.18 -1.34 -4.83
N GLN A 151 12.34 -0.81 -5.26
CA GLN A 151 13.09 0.22 -4.55
C GLN A 151 13.01 1.57 -5.23
N SER A 152 12.96 1.59 -6.55
CA SER A 152 12.87 2.83 -7.34
C SER A 152 11.46 3.43 -7.28
N ASN A 153 11.36 4.75 -7.37
CA ASN A 153 10.09 5.48 -7.42
C ASN A 153 9.19 5.19 -6.20
N CYS A 154 9.81 5.06 -5.02
CA CYS A 154 9.13 4.61 -3.80
C CYS A 154 9.70 5.29 -2.55
N VAL A 155 8.81 5.89 -1.78
CA VAL A 155 9.09 6.20 -0.37
C VAL A 155 8.52 5.06 0.46
N ARG A 156 9.37 4.41 1.23
CA ARG A 156 8.95 3.32 2.11
C ARG A 156 8.86 3.80 3.54
N VAL A 157 7.72 3.56 4.17
CA VAL A 157 7.54 3.66 5.62
C VAL A 157 7.49 2.25 6.18
N HIS A 158 8.47 1.94 7.00
CA HIS A 158 8.72 0.61 7.52
C HIS A 158 8.88 0.66 9.03
N ALA A 159 8.36 -0.33 9.74
CA ALA A 159 8.63 -0.47 11.17
C ALA A 159 10.07 -0.98 11.35
N ASP A 160 10.88 -0.18 12.01
CA ASP A 160 12.20 -0.59 12.41
C ASP A 160 12.10 -1.50 13.64
N ASP A 161 12.80 -2.63 13.59
CA ASP A 161 13.09 -3.52 14.72
C ASP A 161 11.90 -4.09 15.53
N SER A 162 10.70 -4.16 15.01
CA SER A 162 9.65 -4.97 15.63
C SER A 162 9.88 -6.47 15.35
N ASP A 163 9.60 -7.33 16.30
CA ASP A 163 9.82 -8.79 16.21
C ASP A 163 9.17 -9.45 15.00
N TRP A 164 8.18 -8.83 14.40
CA TRP A 164 7.48 -9.35 13.23
C TRP A 164 7.74 -8.57 11.93
N SER A 165 8.48 -7.47 12.02
CA SER A 165 8.88 -6.75 10.82
C SER A 165 9.67 -7.68 9.89
N GLY A 166 9.18 -7.82 8.66
CA GLY A 166 9.75 -8.75 7.69
C GLY A 166 9.42 -10.22 7.91
N SER A 167 8.35 -10.54 8.62
CA SER A 167 7.89 -11.93 8.84
C SER A 167 7.66 -12.70 7.52
N PHE A 168 7.31 -12.01 6.44
CA PHE A 168 7.26 -12.61 5.11
C PHE A 168 8.58 -13.25 4.66
N ASN A 169 9.68 -12.67 5.08
CA ASN A 169 11.02 -13.12 4.72
C ASN A 169 11.58 -14.14 5.73
N ASP A 170 10.88 -14.39 6.83
CA ASP A 170 11.25 -15.40 7.83
C ASP A 170 10.52 -16.72 7.56
N ILE A 171 11.28 -17.71 7.14
CA ILE A 171 10.73 -19.03 6.80
C ILE A 171 10.10 -19.72 8.02
N LYS A 172 10.64 -19.50 9.22
CA LYS A 172 10.11 -20.08 10.45
C LYS A 172 8.73 -19.52 10.76
N VAL A 173 8.58 -18.21 10.74
CA VAL A 173 7.28 -17.54 10.92
C VAL A 173 6.29 -18.01 9.86
N ARG A 174 6.73 -18.17 8.62
CA ARG A 174 5.89 -18.66 7.51
C ARG A 174 5.39 -20.09 7.71
N LEU A 175 6.18 -20.96 8.30
CA LEU A 175 5.81 -22.36 8.54
C LEU A 175 4.98 -22.53 9.81
N ASP A 176 5.28 -21.76 10.85
CA ASP A 176 4.65 -21.89 12.17
C ASP A 176 3.30 -21.16 12.25
N SER A 177 3.09 -20.13 11.43
CA SER A 177 1.82 -19.39 11.41
C SER A 177 0.76 -20.14 10.59
N GLY A 178 0.01 -21.03 11.24
CA GLY A 178 -1.13 -21.72 10.61
C GLY A 178 -2.28 -20.79 10.17
N ASN A 179 -2.21 -19.51 10.47
CA ASN A 179 -3.27 -18.55 10.18
C ASN A 179 -2.70 -17.25 9.58
N TRP A 180 -2.38 -17.29 8.29
CA TRP A 180 -1.84 -16.16 7.51
C TRP A 180 -2.84 -15.00 7.36
N ASN A 181 -4.09 -15.22 7.75
CA ASN A 181 -5.14 -14.34 7.30
C ASN A 181 -5.28 -13.06 8.13
N TRP A 182 -4.88 -13.01 9.40
CA TRP A 182 -5.05 -11.79 10.14
C TRP A 182 -4.13 -11.60 11.35
N ASN A 183 -3.90 -12.58 12.18
CA ASN A 183 -3.22 -12.39 13.45
C ASN A 183 -1.84 -13.04 13.46
N PRO A 184 -0.75 -12.26 13.21
CA PRO A 184 0.60 -12.77 13.39
C PRO A 184 0.92 -13.06 14.87
N TYR A 185 0.14 -12.49 15.77
CA TYR A 185 0.28 -12.61 17.22
C TYR A 185 -0.96 -13.28 17.78
N LYS A 186 -0.77 -14.47 18.30
CA LYS A 186 -1.83 -15.24 18.97
C LYS A 186 -2.45 -14.49 20.16
N GLU A 187 -1.81 -13.41 20.58
CA GLU A 187 -2.23 -12.60 21.72
C GLU A 187 -3.26 -11.50 21.35
N CYS A 188 -3.27 -11.02 20.09
CA CYS A 188 -4.29 -10.04 19.68
C CYS A 188 -5.65 -10.70 19.55
N LYS A 189 -6.57 -10.40 20.42
CA LYS A 189 -7.92 -10.97 20.49
C LYS A 189 -9.00 -9.98 20.09
N THR A 190 -8.69 -8.70 20.10
CA THR A 190 -9.60 -7.60 19.80
C THR A 190 -8.97 -6.63 18.80
N MET A 191 -9.78 -5.74 18.23
CA MET A 191 -9.26 -4.63 17.42
C MET A 191 -8.40 -3.67 18.26
N GLU A 192 -8.68 -3.53 19.56
CA GLU A 192 -7.87 -2.69 20.44
C GLU A 192 -6.48 -3.27 20.63
N ASP A 193 -6.37 -4.58 20.90
CA ASP A 193 -5.07 -5.26 20.97
C ASP A 193 -4.28 -5.08 19.66
N TRP A 194 -4.97 -5.10 18.52
CA TRP A 194 -4.36 -4.87 17.22
C TRP A 194 -3.82 -3.45 17.05
N TYR A 195 -4.53 -2.45 17.54
CA TYR A 195 -4.10 -1.05 17.50
C TYR A 195 -2.98 -0.75 18.49
N ASP A 196 -2.98 -1.37 19.66
CA ASP A 196 -1.90 -1.26 20.66
C ASP A 196 -0.58 -1.81 20.11
N PHE A 197 -0.67 -2.66 19.11
CA PHE A 197 0.47 -3.18 18.38
C PHE A 197 0.78 -2.34 17.11
N GLU A 198 1.14 -1.08 17.29
CA GLU A 198 1.40 -0.12 16.22
C GLU A 198 2.88 -0.08 15.82
N PRO A 199 3.32 -0.91 14.86
CA PRO A 199 4.73 -0.91 14.44
C PRO A 199 5.09 0.29 13.55
N ILE A 200 4.09 0.94 12.92
CA ILE A 200 4.27 2.13 12.09
C ILE A 200 3.37 3.22 12.64
N THR A 201 3.96 4.28 13.16
CA THR A 201 3.23 5.42 13.72
C THR A 201 2.70 6.35 12.64
N PHE A 202 1.69 7.16 12.99
CA PHE A 202 1.18 8.20 12.09
C PHE A 202 2.26 9.21 11.70
N ASP A 203 3.13 9.60 12.62
CA ASP A 203 4.23 10.55 12.36
C ASP A 203 5.22 10.02 11.32
N GLN A 204 5.51 8.73 11.33
CA GLN A 204 6.35 8.12 10.29
C GLN A 204 5.68 8.20 8.91
N VAL A 205 4.37 7.98 8.83
CA VAL A 205 3.62 8.11 7.57
C VAL A 205 3.59 9.57 7.10
N ILE A 206 3.38 10.54 7.99
CA ILE A 206 3.44 11.99 7.65
C ILE A 206 4.83 12.38 7.13
N ASN A 207 5.89 11.88 7.74
CA ASN A 207 7.25 12.13 7.26
C ASN A 207 7.44 11.54 5.85
N GLY A 208 6.94 10.34 5.59
CA GLY A 208 6.93 9.74 4.26
C GLY A 208 6.12 10.56 3.25
N LEU A 209 4.94 11.04 3.64
CA LEU A 209 4.10 11.92 2.82
C LEU A 209 4.83 13.23 2.45
N ASN A 210 5.48 13.85 3.41
CA ASN A 210 6.23 15.08 3.16
C ASN A 210 7.38 14.85 2.15
N ARG A 211 8.04 13.69 2.20
CA ARG A 211 9.09 13.32 1.24
C ARG A 211 8.51 13.11 -0.16
N ILE A 212 7.45 12.32 -0.30
CA ILE A 212 6.88 12.01 -1.62
C ILE A 212 6.29 13.26 -2.28
N ILE A 213 5.64 14.14 -1.52
CA ILE A 213 5.12 15.43 -2.01
C ILE A 213 6.24 16.34 -2.54
N LYS A 214 7.45 16.26 -1.95
CA LYS A 214 8.64 17.00 -2.41
C LYS A 214 9.36 16.32 -3.58
N GLY A 215 8.94 15.14 -4.00
CA GLY A 215 9.61 14.36 -5.04
C GLY A 215 10.90 13.67 -4.56
N GLU A 216 11.04 13.40 -3.27
CA GLU A 216 12.20 12.74 -2.64
C GLU A 216 11.97 11.21 -2.58
N TYR A 217 12.03 10.52 -3.73
CA TYR A 217 11.77 9.07 -3.85
C TYR A 217 12.72 8.36 -4.81
#